data_91f25c29c8a21dce9066048e9b2fd9ca
#
_entry.id   91f25c29c8a21dce9066048e9b2fd9ca
#
_cell.length_a   1.000
_cell.length_b   1.000
_cell.length_c   1.000
_cell.angle_alpha   90.00
_cell.angle_beta   90.00
_cell.angle_gamma   90.00
#
_symmetry.space_group_name_H-M   'P 1'
#
loop_
_entity.id
_entity.type
_entity.pdbx_description
1 polymer ?
#
loop_
_entity_poly.entity_id
_entity_poly.type
_entity_poly.pdbx_seq_one_letter_code
_entity_poly.pdbx_strand_id
1 'polypeptide(L)'
;FDLTPPTPDNLIPVHFNVPRTGGRDAFFDFITKQVKPEIEKRFNVDKNRQALFGHSLGGLFTLYALFNHTDSFHVYGAADPSIWWNNRSILSDKDRFIRRFKASPHPIRLLVETSGKRGSRPGQTEQDSERLKKLRGGPSGLDVFKELSELPQMDAAFHHFENETHGSMIPFAVEDSLNFILLAHPKARSN
;
A
#
# COMPACT_ATOMS: atom_id res chain seq x y z
N PHE A 1 0.91 -12.24 -9.76
CA PHE A 1 1.42 -13.28 -8.85
C PHE A 1 2.14 -12.66 -7.66
N ASP A 2 3.21 -11.92 -7.88
CA ASP A 2 4.17 -11.47 -6.85
C ASP A 2 3.65 -10.44 -5.83
N LEU A 3 2.54 -9.78 -6.13
CA LEU A 3 2.01 -8.73 -5.25
C LEU A 3 0.80 -9.19 -4.42
N THR A 4 0.37 -10.44 -4.58
CA THR A 4 -0.88 -10.94 -4.01
C THR A 4 -0.67 -12.11 -3.06
N PRO A 5 -1.52 -12.25 -2.02
CA PRO A 5 -1.58 -13.47 -1.22
C PRO A 5 -2.11 -14.64 -2.04
N PRO A 6 -1.94 -15.89 -1.60
CA PRO A 6 -2.73 -17.01 -2.11
C PRO A 6 -4.22 -16.66 -2.06
N THR A 7 -4.86 -16.68 -3.23
CA THR A 7 -6.24 -16.24 -3.39
C THR A 7 -7.02 -17.35 -4.09
N PRO A 8 -8.10 -17.88 -3.47
CA PRO A 8 -8.98 -18.84 -4.11
C PRO A 8 -9.57 -18.32 -5.43
N ASP A 9 -9.70 -19.17 -6.43
CA ASP A 9 -10.14 -18.79 -7.78
C ASP A 9 -11.49 -18.05 -7.79
N ASN A 10 -12.42 -18.46 -6.93
CA ASN A 10 -13.73 -17.82 -6.79
C ASN A 10 -13.69 -16.40 -6.20
N LEU A 11 -12.56 -15.98 -5.64
CA LEU A 11 -12.33 -14.61 -5.14
C LEU A 11 -11.50 -13.75 -6.11
N ILE A 12 -11.01 -14.34 -7.19
CA ILE A 12 -10.31 -13.61 -8.26
C ILE A 12 -11.39 -13.01 -9.19
N PRO A 13 -11.38 -11.69 -9.42
CA PRO A 13 -12.33 -11.09 -10.34
C PRO A 13 -12.16 -11.63 -11.76
N VAL A 14 -13.25 -11.98 -12.42
CA VAL A 14 -13.29 -12.63 -13.75
C VAL A 14 -12.49 -11.86 -14.82
N HIS A 15 -12.39 -10.53 -14.67
CA HIS A 15 -11.65 -9.68 -15.61
C HIS A 15 -10.13 -9.65 -15.35
N PHE A 16 -9.68 -10.23 -14.26
CA PHE A 16 -8.25 -10.39 -14.00
C PHE A 16 -7.85 -11.75 -14.55
N ASN A 17 -7.37 -11.75 -15.78
CA ASN A 17 -6.74 -12.95 -16.35
C ASN A 17 -5.35 -13.14 -15.69
N VAL A 18 -5.37 -13.51 -14.40
CA VAL A 18 -4.16 -13.79 -13.63
C VAL A 18 -3.98 -15.29 -13.51
N PRO A 19 -2.95 -15.86 -14.12
CA PRO A 19 -2.75 -17.31 -14.13
C PRO A 19 -2.42 -17.88 -12.75
N ARG A 20 -1.96 -17.06 -11.81
CA ARG A 20 -1.56 -17.47 -10.46
C ARG A 20 -1.63 -16.30 -9.48
N THR A 21 -1.79 -16.62 -8.20
CA THR A 21 -1.68 -15.69 -7.06
C THR A 21 -0.78 -16.31 -5.99
N GLY A 22 -0.38 -15.55 -4.98
CA GLY A 22 0.29 -16.13 -3.82
C GLY A 22 1.81 -15.97 -3.76
N GLY A 23 2.39 -15.14 -4.62
CA GLY A 23 3.84 -14.93 -4.67
C GLY A 23 4.37 -13.83 -3.73
N ARG A 24 3.50 -13.10 -3.01
CA ARG A 24 3.88 -11.90 -2.25
C ARG A 24 4.98 -12.14 -1.22
N ASP A 25 4.94 -13.28 -0.52
CA ASP A 25 5.93 -13.59 0.53
C ASP A 25 7.30 -13.86 -0.09
N ALA A 26 7.35 -14.64 -1.18
CA ALA A 26 8.57 -14.90 -1.93
C ALA A 26 9.13 -13.64 -2.58
N PHE A 27 8.26 -12.75 -3.08
CA PHE A 27 8.68 -11.48 -3.66
C PHE A 27 9.21 -10.52 -2.60
N PHE A 28 8.60 -10.49 -1.42
CA PHE A 28 9.11 -9.73 -0.29
C PHE A 28 10.49 -10.22 0.14
N ASP A 29 10.67 -11.52 0.24
CA ASP A 29 11.96 -12.15 0.53
C ASP A 29 13.01 -11.81 -0.55
N PHE A 30 12.64 -11.84 -1.81
CA PHE A 30 13.53 -11.43 -2.90
C PHE A 30 13.99 -9.97 -2.73
N ILE A 31 13.06 -9.05 -2.46
CA ILE A 31 13.41 -7.63 -2.25
C ILE A 31 14.35 -7.50 -1.05
N THR A 32 14.02 -8.11 0.08
CA THR A 32 14.74 -7.86 1.34
C THR A 32 16.03 -8.67 1.49
N LYS A 33 16.08 -9.87 0.93
CA LYS A 33 17.24 -10.78 1.08
C LYS A 33 18.19 -10.77 -0.11
N GLN A 34 17.76 -10.26 -1.27
CA GLN A 34 18.59 -10.23 -2.48
C GLN A 34 18.79 -8.81 -3.01
N VAL A 35 17.70 -8.09 -3.32
CA VAL A 35 17.79 -6.75 -3.95
C VAL A 35 18.42 -5.73 -3.00
N LYS A 36 17.89 -5.58 -1.78
CA LYS A 36 18.41 -4.61 -0.81
C LYS A 36 19.89 -4.83 -0.52
N PRO A 37 20.37 -6.04 -0.13
CA PRO A 37 21.79 -6.27 0.12
C PRO A 37 22.69 -6.00 -1.09
N GLU A 38 22.21 -6.31 -2.31
CA GLU A 38 22.99 -6.07 -3.52
C GLU A 38 23.12 -4.57 -3.83
N ILE A 39 22.05 -3.80 -3.62
CA ILE A 39 22.10 -2.33 -3.77
C ILE A 39 22.97 -1.70 -2.69
N GLU A 40 22.84 -2.12 -1.42
CA GLU A 40 23.65 -1.64 -0.31
C GLU A 40 25.15 -1.94 -0.47
N LYS A 41 25.48 -3.01 -1.18
CA LYS A 41 26.87 -3.36 -1.53
C LYS A 41 27.45 -2.47 -2.62
N ARG A 42 26.63 -2.04 -3.58
CA ARG A 42 27.07 -1.26 -4.75
C ARG A 42 27.05 0.24 -4.53
N PHE A 43 26.18 0.72 -3.66
CA PHE A 43 25.91 2.13 -3.47
C PHE A 43 25.95 2.52 -2.00
N ASN A 44 26.37 3.75 -1.72
CA ASN A 44 26.26 4.32 -0.38
C ASN A 44 24.80 4.74 -0.14
N VAL A 45 24.03 3.86 0.50
CA VAL A 45 22.61 4.07 0.78
C VAL A 45 22.37 4.52 2.22
N ASP A 46 21.41 5.39 2.42
CA ASP A 46 20.92 5.72 3.77
C ASP A 46 20.01 4.60 4.27
N LYS A 47 20.53 3.74 5.14
CA LYS A 47 19.80 2.59 5.69
C LYS A 47 18.64 3.00 6.58
N ASN A 48 18.61 4.23 7.09
CA ASN A 48 17.57 4.75 7.95
C ASN A 48 16.45 5.48 7.20
N ARG A 49 16.53 5.55 5.86
CA ARG A 49 15.51 6.18 5.00
C ARG A 49 15.08 5.32 3.82
N GLN A 50 15.08 4.02 4.02
CA GLN A 50 14.59 3.12 2.98
C GLN A 50 13.07 3.14 2.92
N ALA A 51 12.53 3.24 1.72
CA ALA A 51 11.10 3.36 1.47
C ALA A 51 10.58 2.26 0.55
N LEU A 52 9.33 1.90 0.73
CA LEU A 52 8.57 1.05 -0.19
C LEU A 52 7.34 1.80 -0.66
N PHE A 53 7.23 1.97 -1.98
CA PHE A 53 6.07 2.57 -2.63
C PHE A 53 5.39 1.56 -3.55
N GLY A 54 4.07 1.61 -3.60
CA GLY A 54 3.31 0.82 -4.54
C GLY A 54 1.93 1.38 -4.83
N HIS A 55 1.48 1.18 -6.08
CA HIS A 55 0.17 1.56 -6.56
C HIS A 55 -0.71 0.32 -6.79
N SER A 56 -2.01 0.40 -6.50
CA SER A 56 -2.97 -0.68 -6.77
C SER A 56 -2.65 -1.96 -5.99
N LEU A 57 -2.36 -3.08 -6.67
CA LEU A 57 -1.84 -4.30 -6.03
C LEU A 57 -0.46 -4.07 -5.41
N GLY A 58 0.35 -3.15 -5.95
CA GLY A 58 1.58 -2.69 -5.32
C GLY A 58 1.32 -1.97 -4.01
N GLY A 59 0.26 -1.14 -3.93
CA GLY A 59 -0.21 -0.52 -2.69
C GLY A 59 -0.69 -1.55 -1.65
N LEU A 60 -1.39 -2.59 -2.10
CA LEU A 60 -1.74 -3.74 -1.25
C LEU A 60 -0.50 -4.44 -0.69
N PHE A 61 0.51 -4.65 -1.54
CA PHE A 61 1.79 -5.24 -1.14
C PHE A 61 2.55 -4.34 -0.15
N THR A 62 2.51 -3.03 -0.35
CA THR A 62 3.10 -2.05 0.58
C THR A 62 2.44 -2.13 1.97
N LEU A 63 1.11 -2.20 2.03
CA LEU A 63 0.39 -2.41 3.29
C LEU A 63 0.70 -3.77 3.93
N TYR A 64 0.83 -4.82 3.12
CA TYR A 64 1.27 -6.13 3.61
C TYR A 64 2.66 -6.07 4.25
N ALA A 65 3.61 -5.40 3.60
CA ALA A 65 4.96 -5.21 4.15
C ALA A 65 4.92 -4.45 5.47
N LEU A 66 4.15 -3.36 5.56
CA LEU A 66 3.96 -2.61 6.80
C LEU A 66 3.40 -3.49 7.92
N PHE A 67 2.34 -4.27 7.65
CA PHE A 67 1.62 -5.01 8.69
C PHE A 67 2.35 -6.27 9.18
N ASN A 68 3.15 -6.89 8.34
CA ASN A 68 3.79 -8.16 8.65
C ASN A 68 5.31 -8.07 8.81
N HIS A 69 5.94 -7.02 8.27
CA HIS A 69 7.40 -6.86 8.21
C HIS A 69 7.80 -5.40 8.49
N THR A 70 7.26 -4.85 9.55
CA THR A 70 7.32 -3.41 9.91
C THR A 70 8.72 -2.82 9.93
N ASP A 71 9.73 -3.60 10.31
CA ASP A 71 11.12 -3.14 10.46
C ASP A 71 11.91 -3.16 9.14
N SER A 72 11.28 -3.55 8.02
CA SER A 72 11.98 -3.70 6.75
C SER A 72 12.18 -2.40 5.99
N PHE A 73 11.33 -1.40 6.25
CA PHE A 73 11.38 -0.07 5.67
C PHE A 73 11.01 0.98 6.72
N HIS A 74 11.38 2.24 6.46
CA HIS A 74 11.07 3.37 7.33
C HIS A 74 9.88 4.18 6.83
N VAL A 75 9.66 4.15 5.52
CA VAL A 75 8.59 4.88 4.84
C VAL A 75 7.81 3.92 3.94
N TYR A 76 6.49 4.00 4.02
CA TYR A 76 5.56 3.20 3.24
C TYR A 76 4.61 4.14 2.49
N GLY A 77 4.57 4.04 1.16
CA GLY A 77 3.65 4.77 0.30
C GLY A 77 2.67 3.82 -0.38
N ALA A 78 1.40 3.90 -0.04
CA ALA A 78 0.35 3.05 -0.58
C ALA A 78 -0.65 3.87 -1.39
N ALA A 79 -0.47 3.90 -2.73
CA ALA A 79 -1.31 4.65 -3.64
C ALA A 79 -2.46 3.76 -4.16
N ASP A 80 -3.69 4.22 -3.93
CA ASP A 80 -4.95 3.58 -4.33
C ASP A 80 -4.95 2.05 -4.09
N PRO A 81 -4.58 1.61 -2.85
CA PRO A 81 -4.29 0.21 -2.55
C PRO A 81 -5.51 -0.66 -2.79
N SER A 82 -5.32 -1.81 -3.42
CA SER A 82 -6.37 -2.79 -3.73
C SER A 82 -6.82 -3.56 -2.48
N ILE A 83 -7.30 -2.85 -1.45
CA ILE A 83 -7.74 -3.43 -0.16
C ILE A 83 -8.84 -4.48 -0.33
N TRP A 84 -9.67 -4.32 -1.36
CA TRP A 84 -10.76 -5.24 -1.72
C TRP A 84 -10.30 -6.64 -2.14
N TRP A 85 -9.01 -6.82 -2.48
CA TRP A 85 -8.46 -8.09 -2.94
C TRP A 85 -8.65 -9.22 -1.90
N ASN A 86 -8.87 -10.44 -2.39
CA ASN A 86 -9.04 -11.65 -1.57
C ASN A 86 -9.99 -11.41 -0.38
N ASN A 87 -11.18 -10.90 -0.69
CA ASN A 87 -12.20 -10.56 0.30
C ASN A 87 -11.66 -9.69 1.46
N ARG A 88 -10.79 -8.72 1.14
CA ARG A 88 -10.19 -7.78 2.10
C ARG A 88 -9.32 -8.45 3.17
N SER A 89 -8.67 -9.56 2.86
CA SER A 89 -7.86 -10.32 3.81
C SER A 89 -6.78 -9.47 4.49
N ILE A 90 -6.30 -8.41 3.84
CA ILE A 90 -5.32 -7.46 4.38
C ILE A 90 -5.81 -6.74 5.65
N LEU A 91 -7.12 -6.58 5.84
CA LEU A 91 -7.66 -5.95 7.05
C LEU A 91 -7.43 -6.81 8.30
N SER A 92 -7.42 -8.14 8.15
CA SER A 92 -7.03 -9.02 9.26
C SER A 92 -5.55 -8.88 9.62
N ASP A 93 -4.69 -8.60 8.63
CA ASP A 93 -3.27 -8.30 8.87
C ASP A 93 -3.13 -6.96 9.61
N LYS A 94 -3.87 -5.93 9.18
CA LYS A 94 -3.95 -4.62 9.83
C LYS A 94 -4.38 -4.76 11.30
N ASP A 95 -5.44 -5.50 11.55
CA ASP A 95 -5.95 -5.67 12.92
C ASP A 95 -4.96 -6.40 13.83
N ARG A 96 -4.24 -7.40 13.29
CA ARG A 96 -3.14 -8.06 14.02
C ARG A 96 -1.98 -7.09 14.28
N PHE A 97 -1.63 -6.28 13.29
CA PHE A 97 -0.61 -5.24 13.42
C PHE A 97 -0.97 -4.27 14.54
N ILE A 98 -2.17 -3.65 14.51
CA ILE A 98 -2.63 -2.70 15.52
C ILE A 98 -2.56 -3.32 16.93
N ARG A 99 -3.05 -4.54 17.11
CA ARG A 99 -3.02 -5.23 18.42
C ARG A 99 -1.60 -5.49 18.95
N ARG A 100 -0.63 -5.69 18.07
CA ARG A 100 0.77 -5.98 18.44
C ARG A 100 1.65 -4.73 18.44
N PHE A 101 1.20 -3.68 17.80
CA PHE A 101 1.95 -2.44 17.67
C PHE A 101 2.11 -1.80 19.04
N LYS A 102 3.21 -2.12 19.68
CA LYS A 102 3.76 -1.35 20.79
C LYS A 102 4.70 -0.34 20.15
N ALA A 103 4.80 0.85 20.71
CA ALA A 103 5.62 1.91 20.13
C ALA A 103 6.90 1.36 19.48
N SER A 104 7.03 1.55 18.19
CA SER A 104 8.23 1.15 17.45
C SER A 104 9.45 1.90 18.00
N PRO A 105 10.65 1.30 18.07
CA PRO A 105 11.87 2.03 18.43
C PRO A 105 12.18 3.16 17.44
N HIS A 106 11.64 3.08 16.25
CA HIS A 106 11.79 4.09 15.20
C HIS A 106 10.43 4.57 14.70
N PRO A 107 10.27 5.90 14.40
CA PRO A 107 9.06 6.39 13.78
C PRO A 107 8.85 5.69 12.43
N ILE A 108 7.65 5.20 12.21
CA ILE A 108 7.21 4.66 10.92
C ILE A 108 6.44 5.76 10.21
N ARG A 109 6.77 5.97 8.95
CA ARG A 109 6.08 6.94 8.11
C ARG A 109 5.19 6.22 7.09
N LEU A 110 3.93 6.64 7.02
CA LEU A 110 2.95 6.07 6.09
C LEU A 110 2.27 7.18 5.30
N LEU A 111 2.37 7.12 3.98
CA LEU A 111 1.54 7.91 3.07
C LEU A 111 0.49 6.99 2.45
N VAL A 112 -0.78 7.35 2.59
CA VAL A 112 -1.88 6.70 1.88
C VAL A 112 -2.48 7.69 0.89
N GLU A 113 -2.59 7.27 -0.35
CA GLU A 113 -3.10 8.11 -1.43
C GLU A 113 -4.30 7.44 -2.09
N THR A 114 -5.27 8.23 -2.53
CA THR A 114 -6.46 7.72 -3.20
C THR A 114 -6.87 8.58 -4.39
N SER A 115 -7.44 7.95 -5.42
CA SER A 115 -8.05 8.62 -6.55
C SER A 115 -9.50 9.02 -6.27
N GLY A 116 -9.94 10.18 -6.79
CA GLY A 116 -11.30 10.68 -6.65
C GLY A 116 -12.25 10.18 -7.75
N LYS A 117 -11.75 10.06 -8.97
CA LYS A 117 -12.57 9.66 -10.11
C LYS A 117 -12.47 8.17 -10.40
N ARG A 118 -13.61 7.58 -10.70
CA ARG A 118 -13.65 6.20 -11.21
C ARG A 118 -13.62 6.26 -12.73
N GLY A 119 -12.50 5.84 -13.30
CA GLY A 119 -12.40 5.65 -14.75
C GLY A 119 -13.22 4.43 -15.21
N SER A 120 -13.92 4.57 -16.33
CA SER A 120 -14.48 3.42 -17.06
C SER A 120 -13.39 2.85 -17.98
N ARG A 121 -13.39 1.53 -18.15
CA ARG A 121 -12.50 0.89 -19.13
C ARG A 121 -13.24 0.76 -20.48
N PRO A 122 -12.57 0.93 -21.61
CA PRO A 122 -13.16 0.64 -22.91
C PRO A 122 -13.75 -0.80 -22.91
N GLY A 123 -15.00 -0.96 -23.35
CA GLY A 123 -15.68 -2.23 -23.40
C GLY A 123 -16.25 -2.76 -22.06
N GLN A 124 -16.14 -1.98 -20.98
CA GLN A 124 -16.74 -2.33 -19.69
C GLN A 124 -18.26 -2.16 -19.76
N THR A 125 -19.00 -3.24 -19.43
CA THR A 125 -20.47 -3.19 -19.35
C THR A 125 -20.94 -2.52 -18.06
N GLU A 126 -22.20 -2.11 -18.02
CA GLU A 126 -22.82 -1.58 -16.80
C GLU A 126 -22.83 -2.61 -15.67
N GLN A 127 -23.11 -3.88 -15.99
CA GLN A 127 -23.05 -4.98 -15.03
C GLN A 127 -21.66 -5.18 -14.45
N ASP A 128 -20.61 -5.04 -15.27
CA ASP A 128 -19.21 -5.08 -14.80
C ASP A 128 -18.91 -3.93 -13.87
N SER A 129 -19.42 -2.74 -14.20
CA SER A 129 -19.23 -1.53 -13.39
C SER A 129 -19.88 -1.69 -12.01
N GLU A 130 -21.12 -2.18 -11.94
CA GLU A 130 -21.81 -2.42 -10.68
C GLU A 130 -21.16 -3.55 -9.87
N ARG A 131 -20.71 -4.62 -10.52
CA ARG A 131 -19.98 -5.71 -9.86
C ARG A 131 -18.67 -5.24 -9.25
N LEU A 132 -17.91 -4.42 -9.98
CA LEU A 132 -16.67 -3.82 -9.48
C LEU A 132 -16.93 -2.82 -8.35
N LYS A 133 -18.00 -2.05 -8.43
CA LYS A 133 -18.43 -1.13 -7.37
C LYS A 133 -18.75 -1.90 -6.09
N LYS A 134 -19.50 -2.99 -6.18
CA LYS A 134 -19.81 -3.87 -5.05
C LYS A 134 -18.56 -4.53 -4.47
N LEU A 135 -17.67 -5.03 -5.32
CA LEU A 135 -16.41 -5.66 -4.91
C LEU A 135 -15.50 -4.67 -4.17
N ARG A 136 -15.40 -3.44 -4.69
CA ARG A 136 -14.57 -2.36 -4.13
C ARG A 136 -15.26 -1.57 -3.02
N GLY A 137 -16.54 -1.81 -2.76
CA GLY A 137 -17.23 -1.25 -1.61
C GLY A 137 -16.66 -1.73 -0.28
N GLY A 138 -16.82 -0.95 0.79
CA GLY A 138 -16.29 -1.25 2.13
C GLY A 138 -15.04 -0.43 2.46
N PRO A 139 -14.26 -0.82 3.47
CA PRO A 139 -13.12 -0.05 3.94
C PRO A 139 -12.15 0.32 2.83
N SER A 140 -11.77 1.58 2.79
CA SER A 140 -10.92 2.23 1.79
C SER A 140 -9.53 2.54 2.34
N GLY A 141 -8.67 3.14 1.52
CA GLY A 141 -7.38 3.68 1.97
C GLY A 141 -7.54 4.73 3.06
N LEU A 142 -8.59 5.57 2.99
CA LEU A 142 -8.90 6.57 4.02
C LEU A 142 -9.23 5.92 5.37
N ASP A 143 -9.98 4.81 5.38
CA ASP A 143 -10.32 4.12 6.62
C ASP A 143 -9.07 3.49 7.26
N VAL A 144 -8.20 2.89 6.45
CA VAL A 144 -6.90 2.37 6.91
C VAL A 144 -6.04 3.50 7.46
N PHE A 145 -5.94 4.65 6.76
CA PHE A 145 -5.21 5.82 7.25
C PHE A 145 -5.74 6.29 8.61
N LYS A 146 -7.06 6.48 8.76
CA LYS A 146 -7.66 6.95 10.01
C LYS A 146 -7.30 6.09 11.20
N GLU A 147 -7.39 4.77 11.05
CA GLU A 147 -7.06 3.85 12.14
C GLU A 147 -5.57 3.83 12.48
N LEU A 148 -4.70 3.93 11.48
CA LEU A 148 -3.25 3.88 11.69
C LEU A 148 -2.67 5.20 12.18
N SER A 149 -3.26 6.34 11.81
CA SER A 149 -2.81 7.66 12.26
C SER A 149 -2.96 7.89 13.78
N GLU A 150 -3.82 7.11 14.42
CA GLU A 150 -4.00 7.14 15.89
C GLU A 150 -2.90 6.37 16.64
N LEU A 151 -2.05 5.61 15.95
CA LEU A 151 -1.01 4.82 16.60
C LEU A 151 0.16 5.70 17.04
N PRO A 152 0.69 5.48 18.27
CA PRO A 152 1.87 6.21 18.73
C PRO A 152 3.06 5.95 17.79
N GLN A 153 3.82 7.01 17.46
CA GLN A 153 4.98 6.97 16.58
C GLN A 153 4.69 6.59 15.12
N MET A 154 3.42 6.55 14.70
CA MET A 154 3.03 6.53 13.31
C MET A 154 2.96 7.98 12.80
N ASP A 155 3.86 8.33 11.86
CA ASP A 155 3.78 9.60 11.11
C ASP A 155 3.00 9.32 9.82
N ALA A 156 1.67 9.47 9.88
CA ALA A 156 0.79 9.16 8.77
C ALA A 156 0.28 10.41 8.07
N ALA A 157 0.25 10.37 6.74
CA ALA A 157 -0.34 11.38 5.87
C ALA A 157 -1.34 10.73 4.90
N PHE A 158 -2.33 11.53 4.50
CA PHE A 158 -3.32 11.10 3.52
C PHE A 158 -3.47 12.15 2.44
N HIS A 159 -3.45 11.72 1.19
CA HIS A 159 -3.71 12.58 0.04
C HIS A 159 -4.82 12.01 -0.85
N HIS A 160 -5.77 12.86 -1.21
CA HIS A 160 -6.86 12.52 -2.12
C HIS A 160 -6.75 13.32 -3.41
N PHE A 161 -6.50 12.64 -4.52
CA PHE A 161 -6.44 13.24 -5.84
C PHE A 161 -7.84 13.30 -6.46
N GLU A 162 -8.63 14.30 -6.08
CA GLU A 162 -10.05 14.42 -6.40
C GLU A 162 -10.33 14.35 -7.93
N ASN A 163 -9.43 14.91 -8.74
CA ASN A 163 -9.60 15.00 -10.19
C ASN A 163 -8.99 13.83 -10.96
N GLU A 164 -8.26 12.93 -10.27
CA GLU A 164 -7.54 11.84 -10.91
C GLU A 164 -8.32 10.51 -10.82
N THR A 165 -8.12 9.67 -11.83
CA THR A 165 -8.57 8.28 -11.84
C THR A 165 -7.49 7.37 -11.27
N HIS A 166 -7.84 6.10 -11.05
CA HIS A 166 -6.90 5.06 -10.62
C HIS A 166 -5.59 5.01 -11.45
N GLY A 167 -5.66 5.25 -12.73
CA GLY A 167 -4.47 5.23 -13.61
C GLY A 167 -3.79 6.60 -13.72
N SER A 168 -4.56 7.69 -13.85
CA SER A 168 -3.99 9.01 -14.07
C SER A 168 -3.33 9.62 -12.83
N MET A 169 -3.64 9.11 -11.62
CA MET A 169 -3.00 9.56 -10.39
C MET A 169 -1.52 9.13 -10.26
N ILE A 170 -1.07 8.12 -11.00
CA ILE A 170 0.23 7.49 -10.80
C ILE A 170 1.39 8.51 -10.79
N PRO A 171 1.57 9.40 -11.79
CA PRO A 171 2.68 10.35 -11.77
C PRO A 171 2.64 11.29 -10.56
N PHE A 172 1.45 11.75 -10.17
CA PHE A 172 1.27 12.62 -9.00
C PHE A 172 1.56 11.88 -7.70
N ALA A 173 1.11 10.63 -7.58
CA ALA A 173 1.37 9.80 -6.41
C ALA A 173 2.86 9.47 -6.26
N VAL A 174 3.57 9.24 -7.35
CA VAL A 174 5.03 9.05 -7.32
C VAL A 174 5.74 10.34 -6.86
N GLU A 175 5.36 11.50 -7.39
CA GLU A 175 5.93 12.78 -7.00
C GLU A 175 5.67 13.08 -5.52
N ASP A 176 4.44 12.92 -5.06
CA ASP A 176 4.05 13.15 -3.67
C ASP A 176 4.78 12.19 -2.72
N SER A 177 4.84 10.91 -3.08
CA SER A 177 5.61 9.91 -2.31
C SER A 177 7.09 10.24 -2.24
N LEU A 178 7.73 10.71 -3.32
CA LEU A 178 9.12 11.15 -3.31
C LEU A 178 9.31 12.35 -2.39
N ASN A 179 8.42 13.33 -2.45
CA ASN A 179 8.43 14.47 -1.55
C ASN A 179 8.26 14.03 -0.08
N PHE A 180 7.33 13.13 0.18
CA PHE A 180 7.11 12.57 1.52
C PHE A 180 8.34 11.81 2.06
N ILE A 181 9.04 11.06 1.21
CA ILE A 181 10.26 10.33 1.57
C ILE A 181 11.42 11.28 1.85
N LEU A 182 11.61 12.30 1.01
CA LEU A 182 12.78 13.17 1.03
C LEU A 182 12.65 14.29 2.06
N LEU A 183 11.46 14.84 2.22
CA LEU A 183 11.20 15.92 3.17
C LEU A 183 10.98 15.32 4.57
N ALA A 184 11.88 15.61 5.48
CA ALA A 184 11.63 15.39 6.89
C ALA A 184 10.47 16.30 7.32
N HIS A 185 9.28 15.74 7.57
CA HIS A 185 8.27 16.51 8.27
C HIS A 185 8.75 16.72 9.72
N PRO A 186 9.00 17.96 10.15
CA PRO A 186 9.16 18.19 11.56
C PRO A 186 7.83 17.81 12.21
N LYS A 187 7.84 16.81 13.10
CA LYS A 187 6.70 16.57 13.98
C LYS A 187 6.25 17.93 14.49
N ALA A 188 4.97 18.28 14.28
CA ALA A 188 4.37 19.36 15.02
C ALA A 188 4.64 19.07 16.50
N ARG A 189 5.54 19.84 17.11
CA ARG A 189 5.73 19.79 18.55
C ARG A 189 4.41 20.28 19.13
N SER A 190 3.64 19.36 19.66
CA SER A 190 2.54 19.73 20.57
C SER A 190 3.17 20.48 21.74
N ASN A 191 2.94 21.79 21.77
CA ASN A 191 3.12 22.58 22.98
C ASN A 191 2.03 22.19 23.99
#